data_3f0e633e09d5e9e991b40f7079c9878f
#
_entry.id   3f0e633e09d5e9e991b40f7079c9878f
#
_cell.length_a   1.000
_cell.length_b   1.000
_cell.length_c   1.000
_cell.angle_alpha   90.00
_cell.angle_beta   90.00
_cell.angle_gamma   90.00
#
_symmetry.space_group_name_H-M   'P 1'
#
loop_
_entity.id
_entity.type
_entity.pdbx_description
1 polymer ?
#
loop_
_entity_poly.entity_id
_entity_poly.type
_entity_poly.pdbx_seq_one_letter_code
_entity_poly.pdbx_strand_id
1 'polypeptide(L)'
;MSKRRIIHIVKTIINNLIKVPAFLVMLIILISVIDKIGLPVYNSIFYGLDYLPPLWLTVVALPVFALRTLLGYKKSASVFLAILIMHIAISGEINFKRLVNSHQKYSSGEKNISVAAVNVQYYSKGFRSVIEEIKKINADVVLLTENVLTDKQAKVFDSIAFPYEVVIGRPGSSAILSKYPVIDFREVELPSYQASLSSGNDIDTLYLNPHRAFLHAIVDVSRTPVNIISIRLLGGRPKDNSLKESLRWGKYLIETHQKEIDFFIDYLKSIKGPLIFGGDFNAHSNSRTIKKLNEISVDSYSVSNSVLGNTFRPPFPSLRIDYLFSVNGVMPVRYEKLNIILSDHYPIYAEFIINKNGTN
;
A
#
# COMPACT_ATOMS: atom_id res chain seq x y z
N MET A 1 14.69 4.15 -56.09
CA MET A 1 15.40 4.19 -54.78
C MET A 1 15.65 2.76 -54.34
N SER A 2 16.88 2.40 -53.92
CA SER A 2 17.15 1.02 -53.52
C SER A 2 16.42 0.66 -52.24
N LYS A 3 15.98 -0.61 -52.06
CA LYS A 3 15.31 -1.13 -50.87
C LYS A 3 16.11 -0.82 -49.58
N ARG A 4 17.45 -0.85 -49.64
CA ARG A 4 18.34 -0.50 -48.51
C ARG A 4 18.22 0.98 -48.12
N ARG A 5 18.08 1.90 -49.07
CA ARG A 5 17.95 3.35 -48.82
C ARG A 5 16.60 3.69 -48.17
N ILE A 6 15.52 3.01 -48.59
CA ILE A 6 14.20 3.15 -47.96
C ILE A 6 14.25 2.68 -46.51
N ILE A 7 14.82 1.50 -46.23
CA ILE A 7 14.96 0.94 -44.89
C ILE A 7 15.77 1.89 -44.00
N HIS A 8 16.86 2.47 -44.51
CA HIS A 8 17.68 3.40 -43.74
C HIS A 8 16.90 4.69 -43.39
N ILE A 9 16.16 5.26 -44.33
CA ILE A 9 15.34 6.45 -44.11
C ILE A 9 14.26 6.16 -43.04
N VAL A 10 13.54 5.05 -43.20
CA VAL A 10 12.50 4.64 -42.23
C VAL A 10 13.09 4.46 -40.84
N LYS A 11 14.23 3.76 -40.70
CA LYS A 11 14.92 3.61 -39.41
C LYS A 11 15.29 4.96 -38.79
N THR A 12 15.79 5.90 -39.61
CA THR A 12 16.18 7.24 -39.12
C THR A 12 14.98 8.04 -38.65
N ILE A 13 13.88 8.01 -39.39
CA ILE A 13 12.63 8.68 -39.00
C ILE A 13 12.10 8.08 -37.68
N ILE A 14 11.96 6.76 -37.59
CA ILE A 14 11.48 6.08 -36.37
C ILE A 14 12.39 6.40 -35.19
N ASN A 15 13.73 6.34 -35.36
CA ASN A 15 14.65 6.67 -34.30
C ASN A 15 14.48 8.11 -33.79
N ASN A 16 14.31 9.07 -34.71
CA ASN A 16 14.11 10.47 -34.32
C ASN A 16 12.78 10.69 -33.59
N LEU A 17 11.72 9.99 -34.01
CA LEU A 17 10.43 10.02 -33.31
C LEU A 17 10.49 9.42 -31.90
N ILE A 18 11.37 8.42 -31.67
CA ILE A 18 11.50 7.73 -30.38
C ILE A 18 12.49 8.42 -29.44
N LYS A 19 13.42 9.23 -29.95
CA LYS A 19 14.46 9.88 -29.12
C LYS A 19 13.87 10.68 -27.97
N VAL A 20 12.87 11.50 -28.21
CA VAL A 20 12.25 12.35 -27.19
C VAL A 20 11.50 11.53 -26.14
N PRO A 21 10.57 10.63 -26.51
CA PRO A 21 9.93 9.75 -25.53
C PRO A 21 10.93 8.88 -24.76
N ALA A 22 11.95 8.31 -25.42
CA ALA A 22 12.97 7.50 -24.76
C ALA A 22 13.78 8.32 -23.73
N PHE A 23 14.14 9.55 -24.08
CA PHE A 23 14.83 10.46 -23.17
C PHE A 23 13.94 10.81 -21.97
N LEU A 24 12.67 11.14 -22.19
CA LEU A 24 11.72 11.47 -21.13
C LEU A 24 11.51 10.28 -20.17
N VAL A 25 11.29 9.07 -20.68
CA VAL A 25 11.16 7.87 -19.85
C VAL A 25 12.45 7.62 -19.06
N MET A 26 13.60 7.74 -19.68
CA MET A 26 14.89 7.57 -19.01
C MET A 26 15.11 8.64 -17.93
N LEU A 27 14.74 9.89 -18.19
CA LEU A 27 14.83 10.98 -17.23
C LEU A 27 13.92 10.74 -16.01
N ILE A 28 12.68 10.30 -16.24
CA ILE A 28 11.73 9.96 -15.18
C ILE A 28 12.29 8.82 -14.31
N ILE A 29 12.80 7.76 -14.93
CA ILE A 29 13.41 6.63 -14.20
C ILE A 29 14.63 7.11 -13.41
N LEU A 30 15.50 7.92 -14.01
CA LEU A 30 16.70 8.44 -13.35
C LEU A 30 16.33 9.32 -12.14
N ILE A 31 15.36 10.20 -12.28
CA ILE A 31 14.85 11.03 -11.18
C ILE A 31 14.30 10.13 -10.07
N SER A 32 13.50 9.11 -10.40
CA SER A 32 13.00 8.14 -9.43
C SER A 32 14.12 7.39 -8.70
N VAL A 33 15.22 7.05 -9.38
CA VAL A 33 16.41 6.44 -8.76
C VAL A 33 17.11 7.41 -7.82
N ILE A 34 17.33 8.66 -8.25
CA ILE A 34 17.99 9.70 -7.45
C ILE A 34 17.23 9.97 -6.15
N ASP A 35 15.90 10.05 -6.23
CA ASP A 35 15.05 10.19 -5.05
C ASP A 35 15.22 9.03 -4.05
N LYS A 36 15.31 7.81 -4.56
CA LYS A 36 15.47 6.62 -3.73
C LYS A 36 16.79 6.53 -2.98
N ILE A 37 17.86 7.11 -3.53
CA ILE A 37 19.17 7.17 -2.86
C ILE A 37 19.29 8.37 -1.92
N GLY A 38 18.20 9.11 -1.68
CA GLY A 38 18.13 10.16 -0.66
C GLY A 38 18.74 11.50 -1.07
N LEU A 39 19.03 11.71 -2.35
CA LEU A 39 19.47 13.03 -2.82
C LEU A 39 18.24 13.93 -2.99
N PRO A 40 18.19 15.11 -2.31
CA PRO A 40 17.04 15.99 -2.31
C PRO A 40 16.92 16.76 -3.64
N VAL A 41 16.58 16.09 -4.71
CA VAL A 41 16.23 16.73 -6.00
C VAL A 41 14.80 17.27 -5.97
N TYR A 42 14.15 17.18 -4.83
CA TYR A 42 12.71 17.28 -4.65
C TYR A 42 12.29 18.58 -3.98
N ASN A 43 11.93 19.55 -4.77
CA ASN A 43 10.93 20.52 -4.34
C ASN A 43 9.87 20.68 -5.45
N SER A 44 8.67 20.28 -5.14
CA SER A 44 7.37 20.59 -5.77
C SER A 44 7.05 20.14 -7.19
N ILE A 45 7.99 19.99 -8.12
CA ILE A 45 7.67 19.64 -9.52
C ILE A 45 7.45 18.13 -9.73
N PHE A 46 8.06 17.28 -8.90
CA PHE A 46 8.09 15.83 -9.10
C PHE A 46 7.26 15.02 -8.11
N TYR A 47 6.44 15.65 -7.28
CA TYR A 47 5.54 14.94 -6.36
C TYR A 47 4.68 13.85 -7.04
N GLY A 48 4.28 14.06 -8.29
CA GLY A 48 3.51 13.07 -9.04
C GLY A 48 4.27 11.78 -9.34
N LEU A 49 5.61 11.81 -9.38
CA LEU A 49 6.42 10.61 -9.65
C LEU A 49 6.49 9.66 -8.44
N ASP A 50 6.33 10.18 -7.21
CA ASP A 50 6.26 9.37 -6.00
C ASP A 50 5.03 8.44 -5.97
N TYR A 51 4.00 8.79 -6.75
CA TYR A 51 2.76 8.02 -6.87
C TYR A 51 2.72 7.13 -8.12
N LEU A 52 3.72 7.24 -9.01
CA LEU A 52 3.86 6.32 -10.13
C LEU A 52 4.53 5.02 -9.64
N PRO A 53 3.83 3.90 -9.66
CA PRO A 53 4.41 2.62 -9.26
C PRO A 53 5.64 2.32 -10.12
N PRO A 54 6.77 1.92 -9.54
CA PRO A 54 7.98 1.62 -10.28
C PRO A 54 7.80 0.57 -11.38
N LEU A 55 6.95 -0.44 -11.14
CA LEU A 55 6.64 -1.45 -12.16
C LEU A 55 5.89 -0.87 -13.37
N TRP A 56 5.08 0.18 -13.21
CA TRP A 56 4.42 0.85 -14.33
C TRP A 56 5.43 1.56 -15.22
N LEU A 57 6.42 2.24 -14.64
CA LEU A 57 7.53 2.83 -15.40
C LEU A 57 8.30 1.76 -16.16
N THR A 58 8.50 0.58 -15.55
CA THR A 58 9.14 -0.56 -16.19
C THR A 58 8.35 -1.04 -17.43
N VAL A 59 7.03 -1.20 -17.30
CA VAL A 59 6.16 -1.64 -18.41
C VAL A 59 6.18 -0.65 -19.57
N VAL A 60 6.20 0.65 -19.30
CA VAL A 60 6.32 1.69 -20.33
C VAL A 60 7.72 1.70 -20.95
N ALA A 61 8.75 1.42 -20.18
CA ALA A 61 10.14 1.46 -20.62
C ALA A 61 10.55 0.27 -21.51
N LEU A 62 10.00 -0.91 -21.26
CA LEU A 62 10.36 -2.14 -21.99
C LEU A 62 10.13 -2.07 -23.51
N PRO A 63 9.00 -1.57 -24.06
CA PRO A 63 8.81 -1.39 -25.48
C PRO A 63 9.82 -0.44 -26.10
N VAL A 64 10.19 0.64 -25.41
CA VAL A 64 11.20 1.62 -25.86
C VAL A 64 12.57 0.95 -25.95
N PHE A 65 12.95 0.17 -24.94
CA PHE A 65 14.18 -0.62 -24.95
C PHE A 65 14.21 -1.62 -26.12
N ALA A 66 13.16 -2.42 -26.28
CA ALA A 66 13.05 -3.42 -27.34
C ALA A 66 13.19 -2.78 -28.73
N LEU A 67 12.47 -1.68 -28.97
CA LEU A 67 12.50 -0.99 -30.26
C LEU A 67 13.87 -0.37 -30.57
N ARG A 68 14.56 0.20 -29.57
CA ARG A 68 15.94 0.71 -29.77
C ARG A 68 16.92 -0.41 -30.07
N THR A 69 16.76 -1.57 -29.46
CA THR A 69 17.58 -2.76 -29.72
C THR A 69 17.37 -3.25 -31.17
N LEU A 70 16.11 -3.37 -31.62
CA LEU A 70 15.73 -3.78 -32.95
C LEU A 70 16.24 -2.81 -34.02
N LEU A 71 16.29 -1.51 -33.73
CA LEU A 71 16.85 -0.49 -34.62
C LEU A 71 18.39 -0.49 -34.66
N GLY A 72 19.06 -1.31 -33.85
CA GLY A 72 20.53 -1.44 -33.83
C GLY A 72 21.26 -0.47 -32.91
N TYR A 73 20.55 0.29 -32.06
CA TYR A 73 21.15 1.22 -31.08
C TYR A 73 21.58 0.51 -29.77
N LYS A 74 22.42 -0.55 -29.90
CA LYS A 74 22.81 -1.45 -28.81
C LYS A 74 23.39 -0.73 -27.59
N LYS A 75 24.33 0.23 -27.76
CA LYS A 75 24.96 0.95 -26.63
C LYS A 75 23.93 1.72 -25.80
N SER A 76 23.03 2.48 -26.44
CA SER A 76 22.01 3.22 -25.70
C SER A 76 20.94 2.31 -25.09
N ALA A 77 20.63 1.18 -25.73
CA ALA A 77 19.75 0.17 -25.18
C ALA A 77 20.35 -0.49 -23.92
N SER A 78 21.66 -0.78 -23.92
CA SER A 78 22.34 -1.35 -22.75
C SER A 78 22.34 -0.40 -21.55
N VAL A 79 22.59 0.90 -21.77
CA VAL A 79 22.49 1.93 -20.71
C VAL A 79 21.07 2.01 -20.15
N PHE A 80 20.07 2.03 -21.04
CA PHE A 80 18.67 2.05 -20.67
C PHE A 80 18.29 0.82 -19.82
N LEU A 81 18.73 -0.37 -20.25
CA LEU A 81 18.51 -1.61 -19.50
C LEU A 81 19.15 -1.59 -18.11
N ALA A 82 20.39 -1.09 -18.00
CA ALA A 82 21.07 -0.98 -16.72
C ALA A 82 20.33 -0.06 -15.75
N ILE A 83 19.87 1.10 -16.22
CA ILE A 83 19.08 2.03 -15.41
C ILE A 83 17.76 1.39 -14.99
N LEU A 84 17.10 0.66 -15.90
CA LEU A 84 15.84 -0.04 -15.61
C LEU A 84 16.02 -1.14 -14.57
N ILE A 85 17.06 -1.96 -14.67
CA ILE A 85 17.40 -2.99 -13.67
C ILE A 85 17.67 -2.34 -12.32
N MET A 86 18.44 -1.25 -12.29
CA MET A 86 18.71 -0.51 -11.06
C MET A 86 17.42 0.05 -10.46
N HIS A 87 16.53 0.60 -11.27
CA HIS A 87 15.21 1.10 -10.82
C HIS A 87 14.38 -0.02 -10.17
N ILE A 88 14.28 -1.18 -10.82
CA ILE A 88 13.56 -2.34 -10.29
C ILE A 88 14.20 -2.80 -8.97
N ALA A 89 15.52 -2.89 -8.91
CA ALA A 89 16.26 -3.34 -7.73
C ALA A 89 16.02 -2.44 -6.51
N ILE A 90 15.92 -1.12 -6.74
CA ILE A 90 15.73 -0.14 -5.66
C ILE A 90 14.25 0.05 -5.33
N SER A 91 13.33 -0.42 -6.17
CA SER A 91 11.89 -0.14 -6.02
C SER A 91 11.25 -0.71 -4.75
N GLY A 92 11.83 -1.74 -4.15
CA GLY A 92 11.25 -2.44 -3.00
C GLY A 92 9.98 -3.24 -3.31
N GLU A 93 9.53 -3.27 -4.56
CA GLU A 93 8.34 -4.04 -4.97
C GLU A 93 8.66 -5.52 -5.21
N ILE A 94 9.94 -5.83 -5.49
CA ILE A 94 10.44 -7.19 -5.66
C ILE A 94 11.28 -7.57 -4.44
N ASN A 95 10.92 -8.65 -3.78
CA ASN A 95 11.70 -9.20 -2.69
C ASN A 95 12.87 -10.03 -3.24
N PHE A 96 13.98 -9.35 -3.58
CA PHE A 96 15.17 -10.00 -4.13
C PHE A 96 15.82 -11.02 -3.18
N LYS A 97 15.68 -10.85 -1.86
CA LYS A 97 16.16 -11.84 -0.88
C LYS A 97 15.54 -13.21 -1.13
N ARG A 98 14.33 -13.25 -1.66
CA ARG A 98 13.62 -14.50 -1.99
C ARG A 98 14.02 -15.12 -3.31
N LEU A 99 14.51 -14.35 -4.26
CA LEU A 99 15.09 -14.89 -5.50
C LEU A 99 16.39 -15.68 -5.23
N VAL A 100 17.12 -15.29 -4.17
CA VAL A 100 18.41 -15.89 -3.81
C VAL A 100 18.26 -16.95 -2.71
N ASN A 101 17.37 -16.73 -1.72
CA ASN A 101 17.17 -17.60 -0.56
C ASN A 101 15.77 -18.25 -0.62
N SER A 102 15.63 -19.35 -1.36
CA SER A 102 14.33 -19.99 -1.58
C SER A 102 13.71 -20.67 -0.35
N HIS A 103 14.40 -20.82 0.77
CA HIS A 103 13.93 -21.58 1.94
C HIS A 103 14.44 -21.02 3.28
N GLN A 104 14.04 -19.82 3.66
CA GLN A 104 14.01 -19.57 5.10
C GLN A 104 12.75 -20.26 5.64
N LYS A 105 12.91 -21.49 6.16
CA LYS A 105 11.93 -22.05 7.10
C LYS A 105 11.97 -21.16 8.33
N TYR A 106 11.00 -20.26 8.45
CA TYR A 106 10.69 -19.74 9.76
C TYR A 106 10.27 -20.94 10.59
N SER A 107 10.98 -21.18 11.68
CA SER A 107 10.56 -22.18 12.63
C SER A 107 9.10 -21.89 12.96
N SER A 108 8.27 -22.91 12.95
CA SER A 108 6.90 -22.88 13.45
C SER A 108 6.91 -22.66 14.98
N GLY A 109 7.84 -21.82 15.46
CA GLY A 109 7.98 -21.42 16.86
C GLY A 109 6.96 -20.35 17.17
N GLU A 110 6.35 -20.50 18.25
CA GLU A 110 5.56 -19.63 19.11
C GLU A 110 5.11 -18.29 18.50
N LYS A 111 4.08 -18.31 17.62
CA LYS A 111 3.31 -17.09 17.37
C LYS A 111 2.55 -16.72 18.64
N ASN A 112 2.53 -15.45 18.97
CA ASN A 112 1.68 -14.96 20.04
C ASN A 112 0.33 -14.46 19.50
N ILE A 113 0.31 -13.92 18.28
CA ILE A 113 -0.88 -13.37 17.66
C ILE A 113 -0.78 -13.42 16.12
N SER A 114 -1.89 -13.67 15.47
CA SER A 114 -2.05 -13.54 14.02
C SER A 114 -3.02 -12.40 13.69
N VAL A 115 -2.66 -11.62 12.67
CA VAL A 115 -3.47 -10.48 12.21
C VAL A 115 -3.68 -10.59 10.71
N ALA A 116 -4.93 -10.36 10.26
CA ALA A 116 -5.24 -10.18 8.85
C ALA A 116 -5.70 -8.74 8.58
N ALA A 117 -5.38 -8.20 7.39
CA ALA A 117 -5.97 -6.97 6.91
C ALA A 117 -6.77 -7.24 5.63
N VAL A 118 -7.99 -6.73 5.58
CA VAL A 118 -8.98 -7.00 4.54
C VAL A 118 -9.71 -5.72 4.16
N ASN A 119 -9.53 -5.27 2.92
CA ASN A 119 -10.40 -4.26 2.33
C ASN A 119 -11.67 -4.98 1.84
N VAL A 120 -12.83 -4.65 2.41
CA VAL A 120 -14.12 -5.32 2.12
C VAL A 120 -14.91 -4.66 0.99
N GLN A 121 -14.41 -3.57 0.40
CA GLN A 121 -15.02 -2.85 -0.72
C GLN A 121 -16.52 -2.66 -0.53
N TYR A 122 -16.91 -2.07 0.62
CA TYR A 122 -18.32 -1.83 0.96
C TYR A 122 -19.20 -3.07 0.90
N TYR A 123 -18.60 -4.26 1.11
CA TYR A 123 -19.26 -5.57 1.00
C TYR A 123 -19.88 -5.84 -0.38
N SER A 124 -19.20 -5.41 -1.44
CA SER A 124 -19.67 -5.58 -2.83
C SER A 124 -19.93 -7.04 -3.23
N LYS A 125 -19.31 -8.01 -2.53
CA LYS A 125 -19.54 -9.47 -2.72
C LYS A 125 -20.59 -10.05 -1.78
N GLY A 126 -21.32 -9.21 -1.05
CA GLY A 126 -22.35 -9.62 -0.10
C GLY A 126 -21.82 -9.72 1.32
N PHE A 127 -22.49 -9.03 2.24
CA PHE A 127 -22.06 -8.90 3.65
C PHE A 127 -21.79 -10.24 4.34
N ARG A 128 -22.79 -11.16 4.34
CA ARG A 128 -22.63 -12.47 4.99
C ARG A 128 -21.53 -13.31 4.36
N SER A 129 -21.48 -13.35 3.02
CA SER A 129 -20.46 -14.11 2.29
C SER A 129 -19.05 -13.62 2.62
N VAL A 130 -18.82 -12.31 2.67
CA VAL A 130 -17.53 -11.73 3.03
C VAL A 130 -17.13 -12.11 4.46
N ILE A 131 -18.05 -12.01 5.43
CA ILE A 131 -17.76 -12.36 6.83
C ILE A 131 -17.46 -13.85 6.99
N GLU A 132 -18.20 -14.74 6.31
CA GLU A 132 -17.92 -16.18 6.35
C GLU A 132 -16.54 -16.53 5.76
N GLU A 133 -16.11 -15.84 4.69
CA GLU A 133 -14.77 -16.04 4.15
C GLU A 133 -13.70 -15.48 5.10
N ILE A 134 -13.94 -14.34 5.76
CA ILE A 134 -13.05 -13.78 6.78
C ILE A 134 -12.88 -14.78 7.94
N LYS A 135 -13.94 -15.43 8.38
CA LYS A 135 -13.88 -16.47 9.43
C LYS A 135 -12.98 -17.64 9.03
N LYS A 136 -12.97 -18.03 7.75
CA LYS A 136 -12.09 -19.09 7.24
C LYS A 136 -10.61 -18.72 7.25
N ILE A 137 -10.27 -17.43 7.16
CA ILE A 137 -8.88 -16.95 7.35
C ILE A 137 -8.37 -17.33 8.73
N ASN A 138 -9.27 -17.35 9.72
CA ASN A 138 -9.03 -17.79 11.08
C ASN A 138 -7.91 -17.03 11.82
N ALA A 139 -7.63 -15.78 11.41
CA ALA A 139 -6.72 -14.90 12.14
C ALA A 139 -7.25 -14.61 13.55
N ASP A 140 -6.37 -14.28 14.49
CA ASP A 140 -6.77 -13.91 15.85
C ASP A 140 -7.38 -12.51 15.89
N VAL A 141 -6.88 -11.61 15.03
CA VAL A 141 -7.43 -10.26 14.82
C VAL A 141 -7.58 -10.00 13.33
N VAL A 142 -8.67 -9.32 12.94
CA VAL A 142 -8.89 -8.90 11.54
C VAL A 142 -9.15 -7.41 11.49
N LEU A 143 -8.37 -6.71 10.68
CA LEU A 143 -8.51 -5.28 10.39
C LEU A 143 -9.32 -5.12 9.11
N LEU A 144 -10.49 -4.49 9.21
CA LEU A 144 -11.34 -4.23 8.05
C LEU A 144 -11.22 -2.78 7.63
N THR A 145 -11.13 -2.53 6.32
CA THR A 145 -11.19 -1.21 5.70
C THR A 145 -12.32 -1.15 4.67
N GLU A 146 -12.77 0.04 4.32
CA GLU A 146 -13.99 0.26 3.53
C GLU A 146 -15.24 -0.40 4.13
N ASN A 147 -15.31 -0.39 5.45
CA ASN A 147 -16.37 -1.01 6.24
C ASN A 147 -17.58 -0.07 6.35
N VAL A 148 -18.38 -0.02 5.29
CA VAL A 148 -19.65 0.72 5.28
C VAL A 148 -20.80 -0.25 5.50
N LEU A 149 -21.49 -0.09 6.62
CA LEU A 149 -22.59 -0.94 7.05
C LEU A 149 -23.92 -0.20 6.94
N THR A 150 -24.94 -0.91 6.50
CA THR A 150 -26.34 -0.49 6.73
C THR A 150 -26.73 -0.74 8.18
N ASP A 151 -27.77 -0.04 8.69
CA ASP A 151 -28.28 -0.25 10.05
C ASP A 151 -28.64 -1.72 10.36
N LYS A 152 -29.17 -2.43 9.34
CA LYS A 152 -29.47 -3.88 9.45
C LYS A 152 -28.22 -4.71 9.60
N GLN A 153 -27.16 -4.41 8.85
CA GLN A 153 -25.88 -5.11 8.93
C GLN A 153 -25.20 -4.85 10.27
N ALA A 154 -25.15 -3.61 10.72
CA ALA A 154 -24.57 -3.24 12.00
C ALA A 154 -25.21 -3.99 13.17
N LYS A 155 -26.55 -4.13 13.18
CA LYS A 155 -27.30 -4.85 14.24
C LYS A 155 -26.99 -6.34 14.34
N VAL A 156 -26.55 -6.97 13.25
CA VAL A 156 -26.30 -8.42 13.23
C VAL A 156 -24.81 -8.76 13.12
N PHE A 157 -23.94 -7.76 13.04
CA PHE A 157 -22.54 -7.99 12.78
C PHE A 157 -21.90 -8.88 13.83
N ASP A 158 -22.05 -8.58 15.10
CA ASP A 158 -21.48 -9.37 16.21
C ASP A 158 -21.90 -10.86 16.13
N SER A 159 -23.18 -11.12 15.89
CA SER A 159 -23.68 -12.48 15.83
C SER A 159 -23.16 -13.25 14.60
N ILE A 160 -22.97 -12.59 13.48
CA ILE A 160 -22.46 -13.20 12.25
C ILE A 160 -20.94 -13.38 12.33
N ALA A 161 -20.25 -12.43 12.95
CA ALA A 161 -18.79 -12.45 13.07
C ALA A 161 -18.28 -13.40 14.17
N PHE A 162 -19.17 -13.89 15.08
CA PHE A 162 -18.76 -14.84 16.13
C PHE A 162 -17.82 -15.93 15.57
N PRO A 163 -16.69 -16.28 16.20
CA PRO A 163 -16.31 -15.98 17.60
C PRO A 163 -15.54 -14.66 17.82
N TYR A 164 -15.60 -13.71 16.89
CA TYR A 164 -14.93 -12.42 17.08
C TYR A 164 -15.80 -11.44 17.86
N GLU A 165 -15.18 -10.71 18.78
CA GLU A 165 -15.69 -9.45 19.29
C GLU A 165 -15.47 -8.38 18.23
N VAL A 166 -16.47 -7.54 17.96
CA VAL A 166 -16.45 -6.59 16.85
C VAL A 166 -16.42 -5.17 17.38
N VAL A 167 -15.39 -4.41 16.99
CA VAL A 167 -15.31 -2.98 17.23
C VAL A 167 -15.49 -2.26 15.89
N ILE A 168 -16.48 -1.39 15.82
CA ILE A 168 -16.84 -0.68 14.58
C ILE A 168 -16.59 0.80 14.78
N GLY A 169 -15.81 1.39 13.87
CA GLY A 169 -15.73 2.84 13.71
C GLY A 169 -16.97 3.41 13.01
N ARG A 170 -17.03 4.71 12.82
CA ARG A 170 -18.10 5.36 12.06
C ARG A 170 -18.24 4.79 10.65
N PRO A 171 -19.45 4.91 10.01
CA PRO A 171 -19.65 4.44 8.65
C PRO A 171 -18.59 4.98 7.67
N GLY A 172 -17.99 4.09 6.90
CA GLY A 172 -16.93 4.44 5.95
C GLY A 172 -15.50 4.41 6.51
N SER A 173 -15.35 4.18 7.82
CA SER A 173 -14.04 3.99 8.45
C SER A 173 -13.63 2.50 8.50
N SER A 174 -13.08 2.07 9.61
CA SER A 174 -12.54 0.75 9.82
C SER A 174 -13.38 -0.05 10.81
N ALA A 175 -13.18 -1.38 10.83
CA ALA A 175 -13.58 -2.22 11.95
C ALA A 175 -12.42 -3.12 12.37
N ILE A 176 -12.45 -3.58 13.63
CA ILE A 176 -11.52 -4.56 14.17
C ILE A 176 -12.34 -5.72 14.72
N LEU A 177 -12.02 -6.93 14.26
CA LEU A 177 -12.58 -8.17 14.79
C LEU A 177 -11.49 -8.85 15.60
N SER A 178 -11.77 -9.24 16.85
CA SER A 178 -10.81 -9.86 17.74
C SER A 178 -11.36 -11.13 18.40
N LYS A 179 -10.56 -12.20 18.42
CA LYS A 179 -10.84 -13.39 19.24
C LYS A 179 -10.40 -13.19 20.69
N TYR A 180 -9.57 -12.18 20.93
CA TYR A 180 -9.16 -11.77 22.26
C TYR A 180 -10.10 -10.71 22.82
N PRO A 181 -10.29 -10.62 24.14
CA PRO A 181 -11.09 -9.56 24.74
C PRO A 181 -10.57 -8.17 24.35
N VAL A 182 -11.48 -7.28 23.99
CA VAL A 182 -11.17 -5.87 23.74
C VAL A 182 -11.26 -5.11 25.08
N ILE A 183 -10.12 -4.58 25.52
CA ILE A 183 -10.03 -3.84 26.80
C ILE A 183 -10.56 -2.42 26.65
N ASP A 184 -10.17 -1.76 25.54
CA ASP A 184 -10.52 -0.38 25.23
C ASP A 184 -10.43 -0.14 23.72
N PHE A 185 -11.17 0.84 23.22
CA PHE A 185 -11.06 1.28 21.83
C PHE A 185 -11.43 2.75 21.67
N ARG A 186 -10.89 3.36 20.63
CA ARG A 186 -11.20 4.74 20.24
C ARG A 186 -11.06 4.93 18.74
N GLU A 187 -11.85 5.81 18.20
CA GLU A 187 -11.73 6.31 16.85
C GLU A 187 -10.97 7.64 16.88
N VAL A 188 -9.97 7.78 16.01
CA VAL A 188 -9.13 8.97 15.92
C VAL A 188 -9.28 9.60 14.54
N GLU A 189 -9.76 10.84 14.50
CA GLU A 189 -9.99 11.58 13.26
C GLU A 189 -8.67 11.99 12.62
N LEU A 190 -8.58 11.86 11.29
CA LEU A 190 -7.43 12.28 10.50
C LEU A 190 -7.50 13.78 10.17
N PRO A 191 -6.35 14.49 10.12
CA PRO A 191 -6.30 15.94 9.93
C PRO A 191 -6.99 16.46 8.67
N SER A 192 -6.98 15.65 7.60
CA SER A 192 -7.63 15.99 6.33
C SER A 192 -9.14 16.19 6.49
N TYR A 193 -9.80 15.38 7.33
CA TYR A 193 -11.22 15.53 7.63
C TYR A 193 -11.49 16.84 8.37
N GLN A 194 -10.70 17.13 9.40
CA GLN A 194 -10.84 18.36 10.19
C GLN A 194 -10.62 19.62 9.35
N ALA A 195 -9.64 19.62 8.45
CA ALA A 195 -9.38 20.73 7.56
C ALA A 195 -10.52 20.99 6.59
N SER A 196 -11.21 19.95 6.12
CA SER A 196 -12.34 20.10 5.18
C SER A 196 -13.58 20.70 5.80
N LEU A 197 -13.84 20.41 7.07
CA LEU A 197 -14.97 21.03 7.81
C LEU A 197 -14.75 22.52 8.06
N SER A 198 -13.49 22.97 8.09
CA SER A 198 -13.10 24.34 8.43
C SER A 198 -12.87 25.26 7.24
N SER A 199 -12.53 24.72 6.07
CA SER A 199 -12.01 25.54 4.96
C SER A 199 -13.07 26.06 3.99
N GLY A 200 -14.26 25.45 3.95
CA GLY A 200 -15.34 25.87 3.03
C GLY A 200 -14.99 25.82 1.53
N ASN A 201 -13.87 25.19 1.19
CA ASN A 201 -13.41 25.09 -0.19
C ASN A 201 -14.14 23.97 -0.95
N ASP A 202 -14.70 24.27 -2.11
CA ASP A 202 -15.44 23.34 -2.99
C ASP A 202 -14.66 22.04 -3.34
N ILE A 203 -13.34 22.07 -3.24
CA ILE A 203 -12.49 20.89 -3.51
C ILE A 203 -12.68 19.81 -2.46
N ASP A 204 -12.77 20.22 -1.21
CA ASP A 204 -12.81 19.31 -0.07
C ASP A 204 -14.14 18.54 0.01
N THR A 205 -15.25 19.16 -0.41
CA THR A 205 -16.57 18.53 -0.43
C THR A 205 -16.76 17.51 -1.56
N LEU A 206 -16.01 17.63 -2.65
CA LEU A 206 -16.12 16.75 -3.83
C LEU A 206 -15.41 15.41 -3.66
N TYR A 207 -14.35 15.37 -2.84
CA TYR A 207 -13.47 14.20 -2.71
C TYR A 207 -13.53 13.54 -1.34
N LEU A 208 -14.27 14.15 -0.41
CA LEU A 208 -14.27 13.66 0.97
C LEU A 208 -15.25 12.50 1.15
N ASN A 209 -14.68 11.40 1.61
CA ASN A 209 -15.42 10.53 2.51
C ASN A 209 -15.56 11.31 3.84
N PRO A 210 -16.77 11.67 4.30
CA PRO A 210 -16.96 12.55 5.44
C PRO A 210 -16.43 12.03 6.78
N HIS A 211 -15.94 10.77 6.82
CA HIS A 211 -15.49 10.11 8.03
C HIS A 211 -14.12 9.47 7.84
N ARG A 212 -13.08 10.32 7.77
CA ARG A 212 -11.70 9.85 7.71
C ARG A 212 -11.13 9.73 9.12
N ALA A 213 -11.02 8.51 9.56
CA ALA A 213 -10.51 8.18 10.87
C ALA A 213 -9.84 6.80 10.82
N PHE A 214 -8.97 6.52 11.77
CA PHE A 214 -8.52 5.17 12.05
C PHE A 214 -9.09 4.69 13.39
N LEU A 215 -9.19 3.38 13.52
CA LEU A 215 -9.68 2.73 14.72
C LEU A 215 -8.52 2.13 15.50
N HIS A 216 -8.39 2.48 16.77
CA HIS A 216 -7.40 1.94 17.70
C HIS A 216 -8.10 1.16 18.79
N ALA A 217 -7.78 -0.13 18.91
CA ALA A 217 -8.24 -1.00 20.00
C ALA A 217 -7.05 -1.51 20.81
N ILE A 218 -7.29 -1.81 22.07
CA ILE A 218 -6.34 -2.53 22.94
C ILE A 218 -6.96 -3.89 23.21
N VAL A 219 -6.26 -4.96 22.84
CA VAL A 219 -6.72 -6.35 23.03
C VAL A 219 -5.86 -7.08 24.06
N ASP A 220 -6.48 -7.95 24.87
CA ASP A 220 -5.77 -8.76 25.85
C ASP A 220 -5.25 -10.06 25.24
N VAL A 221 -4.00 -10.07 24.81
CA VAL A 221 -3.35 -11.27 24.29
C VAL A 221 -2.67 -12.03 25.44
N SER A 222 -3.39 -12.96 26.06
CA SER A 222 -2.86 -13.79 27.17
C SER A 222 -2.28 -12.94 28.30
N ARG A 223 -3.05 -11.98 28.80
CA ARG A 223 -2.70 -10.99 29.85
C ARG A 223 -1.63 -9.97 29.41
N THR A 224 -1.45 -9.80 28.14
CA THR A 224 -0.56 -8.77 27.58
C THR A 224 -1.42 -7.81 26.75
N PRO A 225 -1.58 -6.55 27.16
CA PRO A 225 -2.27 -5.55 26.35
C PRO A 225 -1.49 -5.27 25.08
N VAL A 226 -2.13 -5.43 23.95
CA VAL A 226 -1.55 -5.18 22.61
C VAL A 226 -2.39 -4.13 21.91
N ASN A 227 -1.73 -3.09 21.44
CA ASN A 227 -2.36 -2.05 20.66
C ASN A 227 -2.56 -2.54 19.21
N ILE A 228 -3.77 -2.41 18.71
CA ILE A 228 -4.16 -2.81 17.36
C ILE A 228 -4.79 -1.61 16.65
N ILE A 229 -4.28 -1.24 15.47
CA ILE A 229 -4.84 -0.12 14.71
C ILE A 229 -5.22 -0.57 13.30
N SER A 230 -6.47 -0.27 12.92
CA SER A 230 -6.98 -0.41 11.56
C SER A 230 -7.07 0.96 10.92
N ILE A 231 -6.35 1.19 9.81
CA ILE A 231 -6.29 2.48 9.14
C ILE A 231 -6.54 2.33 7.63
N ARG A 232 -7.20 3.34 7.06
CA ARG A 232 -7.29 3.55 5.61
C ARG A 232 -6.90 4.99 5.29
N LEU A 233 -5.85 5.18 4.49
CA LEU A 233 -5.51 6.50 3.97
C LEU A 233 -6.38 6.88 2.78
N LEU A 234 -6.36 8.16 2.40
CA LEU A 234 -7.15 8.67 1.28
C LEU A 234 -6.89 7.84 0.02
N GLY A 235 -7.96 7.36 -0.58
CA GLY A 235 -7.96 6.67 -1.87
C GLY A 235 -9.04 7.23 -2.78
N GLY A 236 -9.18 6.64 -3.97
CA GLY A 236 -10.23 6.99 -4.91
C GLY A 236 -9.70 7.52 -6.24
N ARG A 237 -10.60 8.09 -7.03
CA ARG A 237 -10.33 8.53 -8.40
C ARG A 237 -10.71 9.99 -8.59
N PRO A 238 -10.11 10.70 -9.58
CA PRO A 238 -10.56 12.03 -9.95
C PRO A 238 -12.03 12.00 -10.41
N LYS A 239 -12.71 13.13 -10.31
CA LYS A 239 -14.13 13.28 -10.68
C LYS A 239 -14.40 12.92 -12.14
N ASP A 240 -13.45 13.24 -13.02
CA ASP A 240 -13.47 12.89 -14.43
C ASP A 240 -12.06 12.53 -14.90
N ASN A 241 -11.96 12.00 -16.14
CA ASN A 241 -10.69 11.57 -16.72
C ASN A 241 -9.93 12.71 -17.44
N SER A 242 -10.31 13.98 -17.23
CA SER A 242 -9.54 15.09 -17.81
C SER A 242 -8.16 15.20 -17.16
N LEU A 243 -7.18 15.61 -17.95
CA LEU A 243 -5.81 15.83 -17.45
C LEU A 243 -5.79 16.85 -16.31
N LYS A 244 -6.58 17.92 -16.42
CA LYS A 244 -6.68 18.97 -15.40
C LYS A 244 -7.16 18.40 -14.08
N GLU A 245 -8.23 17.61 -14.10
CA GLU A 245 -8.81 17.04 -12.90
C GLU A 245 -7.91 15.93 -12.31
N SER A 246 -7.27 15.14 -13.16
CA SER A 246 -6.30 14.13 -12.72
C SER A 246 -5.09 14.76 -12.01
N LEU A 247 -4.57 15.89 -12.52
CA LEU A 247 -3.46 16.62 -11.87
C LEU A 247 -3.91 17.26 -10.57
N ARG A 248 -5.12 17.83 -10.52
CA ARG A 248 -5.70 18.42 -9.32
C ARG A 248 -5.91 17.37 -8.22
N TRP A 249 -6.48 16.23 -8.58
CA TRP A 249 -6.67 15.08 -7.70
C TRP A 249 -5.33 14.56 -7.18
N GLY A 250 -4.35 14.36 -8.08
CA GLY A 250 -3.01 13.90 -7.68
C GLY A 250 -2.36 14.82 -6.65
N LYS A 251 -2.40 16.14 -6.86
CA LYS A 251 -1.90 17.12 -5.88
C LYS A 251 -2.62 17.00 -4.54
N TYR A 252 -3.94 16.96 -4.55
CA TYR A 252 -4.76 16.83 -3.35
C TYR A 252 -4.45 15.52 -2.58
N LEU A 253 -4.35 14.40 -3.30
CA LEU A 253 -3.99 13.10 -2.73
C LEU A 253 -2.63 13.15 -2.01
N ILE A 254 -1.63 13.72 -2.66
CA ILE A 254 -0.27 13.86 -2.11
C ILE A 254 -0.25 14.69 -0.83
N GLU A 255 -0.84 15.89 -0.87
CA GLU A 255 -0.88 16.81 0.27
C GLU A 255 -1.65 16.20 1.44
N THR A 256 -2.75 15.49 1.15
CA THR A 256 -3.55 14.81 2.16
C THR A 256 -2.76 13.65 2.79
N HIS A 257 -2.15 12.78 1.98
CA HIS A 257 -1.32 11.69 2.50
C HIS A 257 -0.18 12.20 3.40
N GLN A 258 0.45 13.32 3.05
CA GLN A 258 1.51 13.88 3.90
C GLN A 258 0.98 14.29 5.27
N LYS A 259 -0.14 15.00 5.32
CA LYS A 259 -0.77 15.42 6.58
C LYS A 259 -1.22 14.22 7.42
N GLU A 260 -1.89 13.26 6.77
CA GLU A 260 -2.38 12.06 7.44
C GLU A 260 -1.25 11.22 8.02
N ILE A 261 -0.18 11.01 7.24
CA ILE A 261 0.92 10.16 7.68
C ILE A 261 1.77 10.82 8.76
N ASP A 262 2.00 12.14 8.69
CA ASP A 262 2.76 12.85 9.72
C ASP A 262 1.99 12.81 11.06
N PHE A 263 0.69 13.09 11.05
CA PHE A 263 -0.16 12.95 12.22
C PHE A 263 -0.17 11.51 12.77
N PHE A 264 -0.30 10.51 11.88
CA PHE A 264 -0.35 9.11 12.26
C PHE A 264 0.97 8.65 12.88
N ILE A 265 2.12 9.06 12.33
CA ILE A 265 3.44 8.76 12.89
C ILE A 265 3.59 9.36 14.30
N ASP A 266 3.19 10.61 14.50
CA ASP A 266 3.25 11.23 15.82
C ASP A 266 2.32 10.52 16.82
N TYR A 267 1.16 10.09 16.36
CA TYR A 267 0.26 9.26 17.17
C TYR A 267 0.90 7.91 17.52
N LEU A 268 1.50 7.19 16.56
CA LEU A 268 2.20 5.92 16.81
C LEU A 268 3.32 6.07 17.84
N LYS A 269 4.12 7.15 17.76
CA LYS A 269 5.19 7.45 18.73
C LYS A 269 4.67 7.71 20.15
N SER A 270 3.43 8.15 20.29
CA SER A 270 2.81 8.36 21.61
C SER A 270 2.37 7.07 22.30
N ILE A 271 2.24 5.96 21.55
CA ILE A 271 1.77 4.68 22.06
C ILE A 271 2.91 3.95 22.75
N LYS A 272 2.64 3.52 23.99
CA LYS A 272 3.53 2.64 24.75
C LYS A 272 3.05 1.19 24.65
N GLY A 273 4.01 0.26 24.70
CA GLY A 273 3.74 -1.18 24.65
C GLY A 273 3.59 -1.73 23.22
N PRO A 274 3.39 -3.05 23.11
CA PRO A 274 3.29 -3.77 21.84
C PRO A 274 2.25 -3.15 20.93
N LEU A 275 2.59 -2.97 19.63
CA LEU A 275 1.70 -2.35 18.65
C LEU A 275 1.77 -3.07 17.31
N ILE A 276 0.61 -3.39 16.77
CA ILE A 276 0.41 -3.84 15.39
C ILE A 276 -0.58 -2.91 14.71
N PHE A 277 -0.26 -2.45 13.52
CA PHE A 277 -1.16 -1.61 12.75
C PHE A 277 -1.16 -2.00 11.27
N GLY A 278 -2.27 -1.72 10.59
CA GLY A 278 -2.38 -2.06 9.19
C GLY A 278 -3.70 -1.67 8.56
N GLY A 279 -3.85 -2.06 7.31
CA GLY A 279 -5.01 -1.79 6.47
C GLY A 279 -4.61 -1.31 5.09
N ASP A 280 -5.47 -0.50 4.46
CA ASP A 280 -5.28 0.04 3.11
C ASP A 280 -4.66 1.44 3.17
N PHE A 281 -3.37 1.53 2.85
CA PHE A 281 -2.65 2.81 2.84
C PHE A 281 -2.82 3.58 1.53
N ASN A 282 -3.46 3.01 0.52
CA ASN A 282 -3.59 3.61 -0.82
C ASN A 282 -2.26 4.19 -1.38
N ALA A 283 -1.15 3.63 -0.96
CA ALA A 283 0.21 4.08 -1.24
C ALA A 283 1.11 2.89 -1.54
N HIS A 284 1.83 2.92 -2.65
CA HIS A 284 2.73 1.82 -3.01
C HIS A 284 4.01 1.82 -2.15
N SER A 285 4.70 0.67 -2.10
CA SER A 285 5.83 0.38 -1.20
C SER A 285 6.98 1.39 -1.26
N ASN A 286 7.09 2.12 -2.34
CA ASN A 286 8.16 3.08 -2.58
C ASN A 286 7.74 4.54 -2.40
N SER A 287 6.48 4.78 -2.06
CA SER A 287 5.98 6.11 -1.74
C SER A 287 6.63 6.69 -0.48
N ARG A 288 6.65 8.00 -0.35
CA ARG A 288 7.13 8.69 0.88
C ARG A 288 6.35 8.26 2.11
N THR A 289 5.05 8.03 1.96
CA THR A 289 4.17 7.52 3.00
C THR A 289 4.72 6.24 3.62
N ILE A 290 5.01 5.24 2.79
CA ILE A 290 5.49 3.94 3.25
C ILE A 290 6.95 4.00 3.70
N LYS A 291 7.80 4.82 3.06
CA LYS A 291 9.18 5.04 3.51
C LYS A 291 9.23 5.59 4.94
N LYS A 292 8.44 6.64 5.25
CA LYS A 292 8.36 7.21 6.61
C LYS A 292 7.90 6.17 7.65
N LEU A 293 6.94 5.31 7.31
CA LEU A 293 6.51 4.23 8.21
C LEU A 293 7.62 3.20 8.43
N ASN A 294 8.36 2.83 7.40
CA ASN A 294 9.48 1.89 7.50
C ASN A 294 10.65 2.40 8.37
N GLU A 295 10.75 3.72 8.61
CA GLU A 295 11.74 4.30 9.50
C GLU A 295 11.45 4.02 10.98
N ILE A 296 10.18 3.78 11.33
CA ILE A 296 9.73 3.63 12.72
C ILE A 296 9.08 2.28 13.02
N SER A 297 8.87 1.44 12.01
CA SER A 297 8.13 0.18 12.13
C SER A 297 8.73 -0.91 11.24
N VAL A 298 8.35 -2.16 11.52
CA VAL A 298 8.74 -3.34 10.73
C VAL A 298 7.56 -3.74 9.83
N ASP A 299 7.76 -3.65 8.52
CA ASP A 299 6.81 -4.16 7.54
C ASP A 299 6.82 -5.69 7.54
N SER A 300 5.68 -6.32 7.79
CA SER A 300 5.55 -7.78 7.84
C SER A 300 5.88 -8.47 6.50
N TYR A 301 5.80 -7.76 5.37
CA TYR A 301 6.26 -8.28 4.08
C TYR A 301 7.75 -8.62 4.05
N SER A 302 8.55 -8.04 4.94
CA SER A 302 9.99 -8.35 5.08
C SER A 302 10.26 -9.84 5.33
N VAL A 303 9.31 -10.55 5.94
CA VAL A 303 9.37 -12.00 6.22
C VAL A 303 8.52 -12.83 5.23
N SER A 304 8.03 -12.22 4.15
CA SER A 304 7.22 -12.90 3.12
C SER A 304 8.01 -13.96 2.36
N ASN A 305 7.35 -15.04 1.99
CA ASN A 305 7.86 -16.01 1.01
C ASN A 305 7.51 -15.62 -0.44
N SER A 306 6.73 -14.57 -0.66
CA SER A 306 6.37 -14.09 -1.98
C SER A 306 7.42 -13.14 -2.55
N VAL A 307 7.72 -13.28 -3.85
CA VAL A 307 8.58 -12.36 -4.60
C VAL A 307 7.86 -11.04 -4.88
N LEU A 308 6.55 -11.08 -5.09
CA LEU A 308 5.69 -9.93 -5.37
C LEU A 308 4.64 -9.76 -4.27
N GLY A 309 4.57 -8.56 -3.71
CA GLY A 309 3.66 -8.23 -2.61
C GLY A 309 2.32 -7.63 -3.04
N ASN A 310 2.00 -7.62 -4.32
CA ASN A 310 0.82 -6.94 -4.85
C ASN A 310 -0.49 -7.40 -4.19
N THR A 311 -1.22 -6.44 -3.62
CA THR A 311 -2.49 -6.68 -2.93
C THR A 311 -3.70 -6.16 -3.71
N PHE A 312 -3.56 -5.06 -4.46
CA PHE A 312 -4.60 -4.53 -5.34
C PHE A 312 -4.52 -5.18 -6.72
N ARG A 313 -5.64 -5.75 -7.20
CA ARG A 313 -5.65 -6.67 -8.35
C ARG A 313 -5.57 -6.02 -9.73
N PRO A 314 -6.47 -5.14 -10.13
CA PRO A 314 -6.49 -4.51 -11.45
C PRO A 314 -6.18 -3.01 -11.42
N PRO A 315 -5.72 -2.45 -12.56
CA PRO A 315 -5.17 -3.11 -13.73
C PRO A 315 -3.72 -3.54 -13.51
N PHE A 316 -3.22 -4.46 -14.37
CA PHE A 316 -1.79 -4.80 -14.35
C PHE A 316 -0.93 -3.59 -14.78
N PRO A 317 0.25 -3.34 -14.16
CA PRO A 317 0.80 -4.05 -13.01
C PRO A 317 0.04 -3.73 -11.71
N SER A 318 -0.24 -4.78 -10.94
CA SER A 318 -0.95 -4.64 -9.67
C SER A 318 -0.05 -4.06 -8.58
N LEU A 319 -0.64 -3.41 -7.59
CA LEU A 319 0.05 -2.63 -6.55
C LEU A 319 0.03 -3.33 -5.21
N ARG A 320 1.04 -3.09 -4.38
CA ARG A 320 1.00 -3.36 -2.95
C ARG A 320 0.61 -2.06 -2.24
N ILE A 321 -0.61 -2.03 -1.73
CA ILE A 321 -1.18 -0.86 -1.02
C ILE A 321 -1.78 -1.23 0.34
N ASP A 322 -1.91 -2.52 0.62
CA ASP A 322 -2.29 -3.02 1.94
C ASP A 322 -1.05 -3.50 2.70
N TYR A 323 -0.99 -3.16 3.98
CA TYR A 323 0.17 -3.41 4.83
C TYR A 323 -0.24 -3.86 6.23
N LEU A 324 0.66 -4.63 6.86
CA LEU A 324 0.69 -4.91 8.29
C LEU A 324 2.07 -4.57 8.82
N PHE A 325 2.11 -3.70 9.81
CA PHE A 325 3.32 -3.23 10.46
C PHE A 325 3.32 -3.56 11.94
N SER A 326 4.51 -3.60 12.54
CA SER A 326 4.69 -3.78 13.97
C SER A 326 5.74 -2.86 14.56
N VAL A 327 5.58 -2.51 15.84
CA VAL A 327 6.45 -1.62 16.61
C VAL A 327 6.59 -2.15 18.04
N ASN A 328 7.51 -1.57 18.81
CA ASN A 328 7.65 -1.79 20.25
C ASN A 328 7.80 -3.26 20.65
N GLY A 329 8.82 -3.93 20.08
CA GLY A 329 9.14 -5.31 20.46
C GLY A 329 8.24 -6.37 19.82
N VAL A 330 7.35 -6.00 18.92
CA VAL A 330 6.56 -6.95 18.13
C VAL A 330 7.29 -7.23 16.82
N MET A 331 7.53 -8.52 16.54
CA MET A 331 8.27 -8.95 15.35
C MET A 331 7.41 -9.85 14.47
N PRO A 332 7.29 -9.55 13.16
CA PRO A 332 6.63 -10.46 12.23
C PRO A 332 7.49 -11.71 12.00
N VAL A 333 6.87 -12.88 11.98
CA VAL A 333 7.53 -14.17 11.74
C VAL A 333 6.99 -14.91 10.51
N ARG A 334 5.80 -14.53 10.07
CA ARG A 334 5.17 -15.06 8.85
C ARG A 334 4.36 -13.97 8.19
N TYR A 335 4.32 -13.98 6.87
CA TYR A 335 3.45 -13.13 6.05
C TYR A 335 2.95 -13.91 4.85
N GLU A 336 1.67 -13.78 4.55
CA GLU A 336 1.02 -14.34 3.38
C GLU A 336 0.05 -13.34 2.74
N LYS A 337 0.08 -13.27 1.43
CA LYS A 337 -1.02 -12.73 0.64
C LYS A 337 -1.98 -13.87 0.34
N LEU A 338 -3.21 -13.73 0.80
CA LEU A 338 -4.22 -14.79 0.64
C LEU A 338 -4.89 -14.68 -0.73
N ASN A 339 -4.96 -15.78 -1.45
CA ASN A 339 -5.61 -15.81 -2.76
C ASN A 339 -7.12 -16.02 -2.62
N ILE A 340 -7.77 -15.13 -1.86
CA ILE A 340 -9.22 -15.13 -1.62
C ILE A 340 -9.80 -13.86 -2.26
N ILE A 341 -10.93 -13.99 -2.96
CA ILE A 341 -11.56 -12.91 -3.71
C ILE A 341 -12.73 -12.34 -2.91
N LEU A 342 -12.45 -11.42 -1.99
CA LEU A 342 -13.46 -10.70 -1.20
C LEU A 342 -13.82 -9.33 -1.79
N SER A 343 -12.87 -8.72 -2.49
CA SER A 343 -12.99 -7.40 -3.10
C SER A 343 -12.05 -7.30 -4.30
N ASP A 344 -11.72 -6.11 -4.75
CA ASP A 344 -10.61 -5.84 -5.67
C ASP A 344 -9.24 -5.86 -4.99
N HIS A 345 -9.18 -6.13 -3.69
CA HIS A 345 -7.96 -6.38 -2.93
C HIS A 345 -7.82 -7.86 -2.57
N TYR A 346 -6.57 -8.31 -2.41
CA TYR A 346 -6.24 -9.57 -1.77
C TYR A 346 -6.05 -9.34 -0.27
N PRO A 347 -6.68 -10.13 0.61
CA PRO A 347 -6.36 -10.09 2.03
C PRO A 347 -4.89 -10.43 2.28
N ILE A 348 -4.32 -9.82 3.31
CA ILE A 348 -2.99 -10.15 3.81
C ILE A 348 -3.09 -10.69 5.23
N TYR A 349 -2.19 -11.59 5.57
CA TYR A 349 -2.12 -12.27 6.86
C TYR A 349 -0.69 -12.25 7.36
N ALA A 350 -0.50 -12.01 8.65
CA ALA A 350 0.82 -12.11 9.28
C ALA A 350 0.71 -12.70 10.69
N GLU A 351 1.77 -13.39 11.10
CA GLU A 351 1.97 -13.88 12.46
C GLU A 351 3.08 -13.09 13.13
N PHE A 352 2.88 -12.79 14.42
CA PHE A 352 3.79 -11.97 15.19
C PHE A 352 4.17 -12.64 16.51
N ILE A 353 5.41 -12.39 16.94
CA ILE A 353 5.91 -12.67 18.29
C ILE A 353 5.97 -11.36 19.05
N ILE A 354 5.47 -11.38 20.29
CA ILE A 354 5.51 -10.24 21.21
C ILE A 354 6.62 -10.51 22.23
N ASN A 355 7.70 -9.74 22.17
CA ASN A 355 8.79 -9.84 23.13
C ASN A 355 8.41 -9.12 24.42
N LYS A 356 8.14 -9.87 25.48
CA LYS A 356 7.77 -9.32 26.80
C LYS A 356 8.87 -8.48 27.46
N ASN A 357 10.12 -8.58 26.97
CA ASN A 357 11.28 -7.87 27.53
C ASN A 357 11.65 -6.60 26.73
N GLY A 358 10.84 -6.17 25.78
CA GLY A 358 11.13 -5.06 24.84
C GLY A 358 10.57 -3.69 25.26
N THR A 359 10.40 -3.44 26.54
CA THR A 359 10.09 -2.07 27.05
C THR A 359 11.39 -1.41 27.49
N ASN A 360 12.13 -0.88 26.56
CA ASN A 360 13.13 0.18 26.81
C ASN A 360 12.71 1.44 26.09
#